data_8d0fe64a4e1b9cf384837f043fb35774
#
_entry.id   8d0fe64a4e1b9cf384837f043fb35774
#
_cell.length_a   1.000
_cell.length_b   1.000
_cell.length_c   1.000
_cell.angle_alpha   90.00
_cell.angle_beta   90.00
_cell.angle_gamma   90.00
#
_symmetry.space_group_name_H-M   'P 1'
#
loop_
_entity.id
_entity.type
_entity.pdbx_description
1 polymer ?
#
loop_
_entity_poly.entity_id
_entity_poly.type
_entity_poly.pdbx_seq_one_letter_code
_entity_poly.pdbx_strand_id
1 'polypeptide(L)'
;MTVANAWLHLQAALLRGPACLVEVVQVQGSAPREVGAWMAVPADAVPGSLQGLVGSIGGGHLEYQAMAHGLAVLQGQAMGGVHRYALGPSLGQCCGGVVQLRYHVVHAGDLPALQRLHRTSRHFPVAVFGAGHVGQALVQQLHVLPCHTTWVDSRTDIWPEVPGAQPQGAVVRVQADPVQDAVADLPAGSRVVILTHSHAEDWDILAACLLRQRVAGDLPFIGLIGSASKWASFRRRLLERGLDPQSVDAVHCPVG
;
A
#
# COMPACT_ATOMS: atom_id res chain seq x y z
N MET A 1 -7.52 2.67 13.44
CA MET A 1 -6.49 3.75 13.45
C MET A 1 -5.75 3.69 12.12
N THR A 2 -5.70 4.79 11.38
CA THR A 2 -4.98 4.85 10.10
C THR A 2 -3.46 4.90 10.33
N VAL A 3 -2.64 4.48 9.35
CA VAL A 3 -1.16 4.44 9.49
C VAL A 3 -0.59 5.83 9.79
N ALA A 4 -1.13 6.91 9.21
CA ALA A 4 -0.68 8.28 9.51
C ALA A 4 -0.96 8.68 10.96
N ASN A 5 -2.13 8.34 11.48
CA ASN A 5 -2.43 8.59 12.89
C ASN A 5 -1.50 7.78 13.81
N ALA A 6 -1.12 6.55 13.41
CA ALA A 6 -0.17 5.75 14.20
C ALA A 6 1.20 6.44 14.30
N TRP A 7 1.71 7.07 13.24
CA TRP A 7 2.98 7.78 13.28
C TRP A 7 2.94 9.04 14.15
N LEU A 8 1.86 9.81 14.12
CA LEU A 8 1.67 10.96 15.00
C LEU A 8 1.60 10.52 16.48
N HIS A 9 0.90 9.42 16.76
CA HIS A 9 0.84 8.84 18.11
C HIS A 9 2.19 8.30 18.57
N LEU A 10 2.97 7.65 17.68
CA LEU A 10 4.34 7.21 18.00
C LEU A 10 5.24 8.42 18.31
N GLN A 11 5.17 9.48 17.51
CA GLN A 11 5.92 10.70 17.77
C GLN A 11 5.57 11.29 19.15
N ALA A 12 4.29 11.40 19.46
CA ALA A 12 3.84 11.89 20.76
C ALA A 12 4.29 10.98 21.93
N ALA A 13 4.31 9.65 21.73
CA ALA A 13 4.83 8.72 22.73
C ALA A 13 6.34 8.89 22.93
N LEU A 14 7.11 9.00 21.85
CA LEU A 14 8.57 9.15 21.91
C LEU A 14 9.04 10.48 22.52
N LEU A 15 8.18 11.51 22.55
CA LEU A 15 8.45 12.74 23.32
C LEU A 15 8.38 12.52 24.83
N ARG A 16 7.65 11.48 25.29
CA ARG A 16 7.52 11.15 26.73
C ARG A 16 8.59 10.16 27.21
N GLY A 17 9.16 9.37 26.28
CA GLY A 17 10.18 8.37 26.59
C GLY A 17 10.43 7.40 25.43
N PRO A 18 11.34 6.44 25.60
CA PRO A 18 11.57 5.43 24.58
C PRO A 18 10.36 4.52 24.39
N ALA A 19 10.31 3.82 23.26
CA ALA A 19 9.33 2.78 23.01
C ALA A 19 10.02 1.52 22.46
N CYS A 20 9.45 0.34 22.70
CA CYS A 20 9.83 -0.86 21.98
C CYS A 20 9.00 -0.99 20.73
N LEU A 21 9.64 -0.91 19.56
CA LEU A 21 8.99 -1.17 18.27
C LEU A 21 8.99 -2.68 18.04
N VAL A 22 7.81 -3.20 17.71
CA VAL A 22 7.56 -4.62 17.43
C VAL A 22 7.09 -4.72 15.99
N GLU A 23 7.84 -5.42 15.15
CA GLU A 23 7.56 -5.55 13.71
C GLU A 23 7.34 -7.01 13.33
N VAL A 24 6.35 -7.28 12.49
CA VAL A 24 6.18 -8.59 11.83
C VAL A 24 7.23 -8.68 10.72
N VAL A 25 8.23 -9.55 10.88
CA VAL A 25 9.32 -9.71 9.91
C VAL A 25 9.17 -10.96 9.04
N GLN A 26 8.40 -11.95 9.52
CA GLN A 26 8.08 -13.15 8.73
C GLN A 26 6.73 -13.71 9.12
N VAL A 27 6.03 -14.27 8.13
CA VAL A 27 4.76 -14.97 8.29
C VAL A 27 4.82 -16.30 7.56
N GLN A 28 4.33 -17.37 8.21
CA GLN A 28 4.13 -18.70 7.63
C GLN A 28 2.70 -19.16 7.90
N GLY A 29 1.97 -19.55 6.88
CA GLY A 29 0.56 -19.90 6.99
C GLY A 29 -0.35 -18.69 7.23
N SER A 30 -1.51 -18.89 7.85
CA SER A 30 -2.48 -17.85 8.13
C SER A 30 -2.06 -17.00 9.33
N ALA A 31 -1.95 -15.70 9.15
CA ALA A 31 -1.62 -14.75 10.21
C ALA A 31 -2.56 -13.52 10.15
N PRO A 32 -2.79 -12.83 11.28
CA PRO A 32 -3.71 -11.71 11.34
C PRO A 32 -3.20 -10.45 10.62
N ARG A 33 -1.87 -10.33 10.43
CA ARG A 33 -1.26 -9.22 9.71
C ARG A 33 -0.07 -9.70 8.87
N GLU A 34 0.21 -8.92 7.84
CA GLU A 34 1.28 -9.10 6.86
C GLU A 34 2.65 -8.70 7.41
N VAL A 35 3.73 -9.15 6.75
CA VAL A 35 5.10 -8.68 7.00
C VAL A 35 5.17 -7.15 6.85
N GLY A 36 5.89 -6.51 7.77
CA GLY A 36 5.99 -5.05 7.89
C GLY A 36 4.85 -4.42 8.69
N ALA A 37 3.83 -5.18 9.18
CA ALA A 37 2.93 -4.68 10.23
C ALA A 37 3.72 -4.41 11.50
N TRP A 38 3.36 -3.36 12.24
CA TRP A 38 4.07 -2.98 13.45
C TRP A 38 3.16 -2.45 14.54
N MET A 39 3.62 -2.55 15.77
CA MET A 39 3.11 -1.79 16.90
C MET A 39 4.28 -1.26 17.74
N ALA A 40 4.04 -0.20 18.50
CA ALA A 40 4.99 0.29 19.47
C ALA A 40 4.42 0.20 20.87
N VAL A 41 5.26 -0.24 21.79
CA VAL A 41 5.00 -0.31 23.23
C VAL A 41 5.75 0.84 23.88
N PRO A 42 5.09 1.96 24.25
CA PRO A 42 5.74 3.05 24.98
C PRO A 42 6.21 2.62 26.37
N ALA A 43 7.24 3.30 26.90
CA ALA A 43 7.77 2.98 28.23
C ALA A 43 6.73 3.24 29.37
N ASP A 44 5.76 4.11 29.13
CA ASP A 44 4.65 4.41 30.04
C ASP A 44 3.41 3.52 29.82
N ALA A 45 3.52 2.47 28.98
CA ALA A 45 2.42 1.53 28.76
C ALA A 45 2.09 0.72 30.04
N VAL A 46 0.78 0.58 30.29
CA VAL A 46 0.30 -0.14 31.48
C VAL A 46 0.31 -1.65 31.21
N PRO A 47 1.04 -2.46 32.00
CA PRO A 47 1.05 -3.89 31.85
C PRO A 47 -0.37 -4.50 31.87
N GLY A 48 -0.67 -5.39 30.92
CA GLY A 48 -1.98 -6.03 30.81
C GLY A 48 -3.06 -5.16 30.15
N SER A 49 -2.76 -3.95 29.69
CA SER A 49 -3.68 -3.09 28.98
C SER A 49 -3.15 -2.75 27.58
N LEU A 50 -3.92 -3.01 26.54
CA LEU A 50 -3.57 -2.59 25.18
C LEU A 50 -3.81 -1.09 24.95
N GLN A 51 -4.33 -0.36 25.95
CA GLN A 51 -4.48 1.09 25.87
C GLN A 51 -3.10 1.77 25.88
N GLY A 52 -2.93 2.76 25.02
CA GLY A 52 -1.66 3.47 24.88
C GLY A 52 -0.66 2.83 23.92
N LEU A 53 -0.90 1.60 23.46
CA LEU A 53 -0.13 1.03 22.36
C LEU A 53 -0.38 1.80 21.05
N VAL A 54 0.63 1.87 20.22
CA VAL A 54 0.56 2.55 18.93
C VAL A 54 0.71 1.53 17.80
N GLY A 55 -0.18 1.56 16.82
CA GLY A 55 -0.17 0.58 15.74
C GLY A 55 -0.86 -0.73 16.14
N SER A 56 -0.66 -1.80 15.34
CA SER A 56 -1.22 -3.13 15.60
C SER A 56 -0.50 -4.19 14.77
N ILE A 57 -0.27 -5.34 15.38
CA ILE A 57 0.26 -6.56 14.73
C ILE A 57 -0.80 -7.64 14.56
N GLY A 58 -2.09 -7.32 14.77
CA GLY A 58 -3.22 -8.20 14.52
C GLY A 58 -4.18 -8.41 15.68
N GLY A 59 -3.92 -7.81 16.83
CA GLY A 59 -4.80 -7.85 17.99
C GLY A 59 -4.71 -9.15 18.81
N GLY A 60 -5.57 -9.21 19.83
CA GLY A 60 -5.75 -10.39 20.65
C GLY A 60 -4.53 -10.75 21.52
N HIS A 61 -4.42 -12.04 21.81
CA HIS A 61 -3.41 -12.55 22.74
C HIS A 61 -1.97 -12.35 22.26
N LEU A 62 -1.75 -12.32 20.95
CA LEU A 62 -0.43 -12.03 20.37
C LEU A 62 0.08 -10.65 20.79
N GLU A 63 -0.78 -9.62 20.77
CA GLU A 63 -0.40 -8.28 21.19
C GLU A 63 -0.13 -8.19 22.69
N TYR A 64 -0.88 -8.93 23.53
CA TYR A 64 -0.59 -8.99 24.97
C TYR A 64 0.79 -9.61 25.26
N GLN A 65 1.14 -10.71 24.57
CA GLN A 65 2.46 -11.32 24.71
C GLN A 65 3.56 -10.40 24.19
N ALA A 66 3.35 -9.79 23.04
CA ALA A 66 4.30 -8.90 22.43
C ALA A 66 4.50 -7.63 23.29
N MET A 67 3.45 -7.09 23.89
CA MET A 67 3.54 -5.97 24.84
C MET A 67 4.35 -6.35 26.08
N ALA A 68 4.05 -7.50 26.70
CA ALA A 68 4.78 -7.95 27.90
C ALA A 68 6.27 -8.13 27.61
N HIS A 69 6.62 -8.73 26.45
CA HIS A 69 8.00 -8.87 26.03
C HIS A 69 8.65 -7.50 25.72
N GLY A 70 7.95 -6.61 25.03
CA GLY A 70 8.43 -5.26 24.71
C GLY A 70 8.71 -4.42 25.96
N LEU A 71 7.88 -4.50 26.99
CA LEU A 71 8.14 -3.87 28.29
C LEU A 71 9.37 -4.46 28.97
N ALA A 72 9.54 -5.78 28.94
CA ALA A 72 10.73 -6.45 29.51
C ALA A 72 12.02 -6.04 28.76
N VAL A 73 11.95 -5.85 27.43
CA VAL A 73 13.08 -5.31 26.64
C VAL A 73 13.42 -3.88 27.05
N LEU A 74 12.42 -3.00 27.21
CA LEU A 74 12.63 -1.63 27.67
C LEU A 74 13.26 -1.54 29.05
N GLN A 75 12.94 -2.49 29.92
CA GLN A 75 13.47 -2.59 31.30
C GLN A 75 14.83 -3.32 31.36
N GLY A 76 15.37 -3.78 30.23
CA GLY A 76 16.60 -4.57 30.21
C GLY A 76 16.48 -5.99 30.80
N GLN A 77 15.25 -6.47 30.99
CA GLN A 77 14.94 -7.80 31.55
C GLN A 77 14.82 -8.90 30.49
N ALA A 78 14.67 -8.50 29.22
CA ALA A 78 14.63 -9.41 28.09
C ALA A 78 15.48 -8.86 26.93
N MET A 79 15.93 -9.78 26.06
CA MET A 79 16.66 -9.39 24.87
C MET A 79 15.68 -8.98 23.75
N GLY A 80 16.05 -7.94 23.02
CA GLY A 80 15.44 -7.60 21.74
C GLY A 80 15.76 -8.63 20.65
N GLY A 81 15.55 -8.27 19.40
CA GLY A 81 15.81 -9.16 18.25
C GLY A 81 14.55 -9.89 17.76
N VAL A 82 14.73 -11.01 17.07
CA VAL A 82 13.62 -11.73 16.41
C VAL A 82 13.16 -12.91 17.27
N HIS A 83 11.86 -12.93 17.56
CA HIS A 83 11.21 -13.98 18.35
C HIS A 83 10.08 -14.63 17.54
N ARG A 84 9.93 -15.96 17.67
CA ARG A 84 8.94 -16.76 16.96
C ARG A 84 7.71 -17.01 17.81
N TYR A 85 6.52 -16.79 17.25
CA TYR A 85 5.23 -17.05 17.86
C TYR A 85 4.41 -17.99 16.99
N ALA A 86 4.04 -19.16 17.54
CA ALA A 86 3.11 -20.08 16.89
C ALA A 86 1.67 -19.63 17.22
N LEU A 87 0.93 -19.25 16.19
CA LEU A 87 -0.49 -18.89 16.31
C LEU A 87 -1.32 -20.18 16.35
N GLY A 88 -2.18 -20.32 17.32
CA GLY A 88 -2.99 -21.54 17.43
C GLY A 88 -3.94 -21.50 18.62
N PRO A 89 -4.63 -22.62 18.91
CA PRO A 89 -5.62 -22.70 20.00
C PRO A 89 -5.05 -22.31 21.37
N SER A 90 -3.74 -22.52 21.59
CA SER A 90 -3.04 -22.07 22.81
C SER A 90 -3.00 -20.57 23.00
N LEU A 91 -3.16 -19.78 21.90
CA LEU A 91 -3.25 -18.33 21.91
C LEU A 91 -4.70 -17.83 21.72
N GLY A 92 -5.70 -18.72 21.75
CA GLY A 92 -7.10 -18.37 21.52
C GLY A 92 -7.37 -17.80 20.12
N GLN A 93 -6.52 -18.13 19.13
CA GLN A 93 -6.64 -17.64 17.77
C GLN A 93 -7.02 -18.78 16.81
N CYS A 94 -7.92 -18.44 15.85
CA CYS A 94 -8.32 -19.36 14.77
C CYS A 94 -7.22 -19.52 13.70
N CYS A 95 -6.18 -18.67 13.72
CA CYS A 95 -5.07 -18.68 12.77
C CYS A 95 -4.06 -19.75 13.19
N GLY A 96 -3.81 -20.74 12.33
CA GLY A 96 -2.84 -21.83 12.58
C GLY A 96 -1.41 -21.53 12.08
N GLY A 97 -1.06 -20.26 11.84
CA GLY A 97 0.23 -19.87 11.27
C GLY A 97 1.31 -19.62 12.32
N VAL A 98 2.45 -19.13 11.83
CA VAL A 98 3.59 -18.73 12.64
C VAL A 98 4.01 -17.33 12.22
N VAL A 99 4.29 -16.46 13.19
CA VAL A 99 4.85 -15.14 12.96
C VAL A 99 6.18 -14.98 13.65
N GLN A 100 7.11 -14.24 13.03
CA GLN A 100 8.31 -13.78 13.68
C GLN A 100 8.19 -12.29 13.91
N LEU A 101 8.39 -11.86 15.16
CA LEU A 101 8.35 -10.49 15.61
C LEU A 101 9.75 -10.02 15.96
N ARG A 102 10.16 -8.86 15.43
CA ARG A 102 11.40 -8.18 15.78
C ARG A 102 11.11 -7.11 16.82
N TYR A 103 11.91 -7.10 17.89
CA TYR A 103 11.83 -6.13 18.99
C TYR A 103 13.07 -5.26 19.01
N HIS A 104 12.93 -3.95 19.00
CA HIS A 104 14.03 -3.02 19.19
C HIS A 104 13.56 -1.73 19.86
N VAL A 105 14.42 -1.17 20.70
CA VAL A 105 14.15 0.09 21.38
C VAL A 105 14.37 1.25 20.42
N VAL A 106 13.42 2.17 20.38
CA VAL A 106 13.45 3.38 19.54
C VAL A 106 13.28 4.62 20.40
N HIS A 107 13.91 5.70 19.96
CA HIS A 107 13.91 7.00 20.58
C HIS A 107 13.38 8.07 19.61
N ALA A 108 13.10 9.26 20.07
CA ALA A 108 12.59 10.36 19.23
C ALA A 108 13.48 10.64 17.99
N GLY A 109 14.80 10.49 18.13
CA GLY A 109 15.75 10.67 17.02
C GLY A 109 15.65 9.66 15.89
N ASP A 110 15.07 8.46 16.14
CA ASP A 110 14.94 7.39 15.13
C ASP A 110 13.71 7.58 14.23
N LEU A 111 12.75 8.40 14.65
CA LEU A 111 11.47 8.58 13.96
C LEU A 111 11.59 8.92 12.47
N PRO A 112 12.47 9.83 12.00
CA PRO A 112 12.60 10.16 10.59
C PRO A 112 13.09 8.97 9.74
N ALA A 113 13.99 8.14 10.29
CA ALA A 113 14.50 6.96 9.61
C ALA A 113 13.42 5.87 9.50
N LEU A 114 12.70 5.62 10.59
CA LEU A 114 11.60 4.66 10.65
C LEU A 114 10.47 5.05 9.69
N GLN A 115 10.06 6.31 9.66
CA GLN A 115 9.04 6.79 8.74
C GLN A 115 9.44 6.59 7.28
N ARG A 116 10.70 6.87 6.91
CA ARG A 116 11.18 6.61 5.55
C ARG A 116 11.13 5.13 5.20
N LEU A 117 11.62 4.27 6.09
CA LEU A 117 11.63 2.82 5.88
C LEU A 117 10.22 2.26 5.68
N HIS A 118 9.27 2.63 6.53
CA HIS A 118 7.88 2.16 6.44
C HIS A 118 7.11 2.76 5.25
N ARG A 119 7.41 3.99 4.86
CA ARG A 119 6.80 4.59 3.66
C ARG A 119 7.23 3.89 2.38
N THR A 120 8.52 3.59 2.23
CA THR A 120 9.06 2.94 1.04
C THR A 120 8.66 1.47 0.92
N SER A 121 8.54 0.75 2.04
CA SER A 121 8.22 -0.68 2.02
C SER A 121 6.74 -1.02 1.82
N ARG A 122 5.82 -0.07 2.03
CA ARG A 122 4.37 -0.30 1.99
C ARG A 122 3.65 0.39 0.84
N HIS A 123 4.28 1.38 0.23
CA HIS A 123 3.65 2.12 -0.84
C HIS A 123 3.86 1.41 -2.17
N PHE A 124 2.77 1.04 -2.81
CA PHE A 124 2.79 0.53 -4.16
C PHE A 124 2.34 1.63 -5.14
N PRO A 125 2.93 1.70 -6.33
CA PRO A 125 2.54 2.69 -7.32
C PRO A 125 1.21 2.32 -7.98
N VAL A 126 0.35 3.32 -8.15
CA VAL A 126 -0.90 3.25 -8.90
C VAL A 126 -0.88 4.36 -9.94
N ALA A 127 -1.23 4.04 -11.17
CA ALA A 127 -1.44 5.03 -12.22
C ALA A 127 -2.94 5.08 -12.58
N VAL A 128 -3.53 6.26 -12.52
CA VAL A 128 -4.92 6.50 -12.90
C VAL A 128 -4.93 7.43 -14.10
N PHE A 129 -5.37 6.94 -15.24
CA PHE A 129 -5.56 7.71 -16.47
C PHE A 129 -7.01 8.15 -16.58
N GLY A 130 -7.23 9.46 -16.52
CA GLY A 130 -8.53 10.09 -16.55
C GLY A 130 -8.89 10.81 -15.26
N ALA A 131 -9.15 12.12 -15.35
CA ALA A 131 -9.53 12.98 -14.23
C ALA A 131 -11.02 13.36 -14.26
N GLY A 132 -11.87 12.57 -14.93
CA GLY A 132 -13.32 12.69 -14.87
C GLY A 132 -13.89 12.25 -13.51
N HIS A 133 -15.21 12.23 -13.36
CA HIS A 133 -15.88 11.94 -12.08
C HIS A 133 -15.43 10.64 -11.43
N VAL A 134 -15.27 9.55 -12.21
CA VAL A 134 -14.84 8.25 -11.69
C VAL A 134 -13.38 8.31 -11.23
N GLY A 135 -12.49 8.93 -12.04
CA GLY A 135 -11.10 9.12 -11.67
C GLY A 135 -10.92 9.96 -10.42
N GLN A 136 -11.69 11.04 -10.28
CA GLN A 136 -11.71 11.88 -9.07
C GLN A 136 -12.12 11.09 -7.83
N ALA A 137 -13.23 10.33 -7.92
CA ALA A 137 -13.71 9.51 -6.82
C ALA A 137 -12.69 8.42 -6.43
N LEU A 138 -12.07 7.76 -7.42
CA LEU A 138 -11.04 6.75 -7.19
C LEU A 138 -9.81 7.35 -6.51
N VAL A 139 -9.29 8.47 -7.01
CA VAL A 139 -8.10 9.13 -6.44
C VAL A 139 -8.36 9.61 -5.01
N GLN A 140 -9.57 10.07 -4.69
CA GLN A 140 -9.96 10.40 -3.31
C GLN A 140 -9.86 9.18 -2.38
N GLN A 141 -10.24 7.98 -2.84
CA GLN A 141 -10.08 6.75 -2.05
C GLN A 141 -8.62 6.30 -1.97
N LEU A 142 -7.88 6.38 -3.06
CA LEU A 142 -6.45 6.06 -3.08
C LEU A 142 -5.62 6.96 -2.16
N HIS A 143 -6.04 8.22 -1.98
CA HIS A 143 -5.37 9.20 -1.13
C HIS A 143 -5.26 8.78 0.34
N VAL A 144 -6.19 7.98 0.85
CA VAL A 144 -6.16 7.46 2.23
C VAL A 144 -5.47 6.10 2.34
N LEU A 145 -5.04 5.51 1.22
CA LEU A 145 -4.34 4.23 1.17
C LEU A 145 -2.81 4.44 1.08
N PRO A 146 -2.00 3.46 1.50
CA PRO A 146 -0.56 3.53 1.42
C PRO A 146 -0.06 3.25 0.00
N CYS A 147 -0.36 4.14 -0.94
CA CYS A 147 0.08 4.06 -2.33
C CYS A 147 0.59 5.41 -2.84
N HIS A 148 1.41 5.36 -3.89
CA HIS A 148 1.80 6.53 -4.67
C HIS A 148 0.96 6.57 -5.94
N THR A 149 0.14 7.60 -6.10
CA THR A 149 -0.76 7.72 -7.24
C THR A 149 -0.19 8.70 -8.27
N THR A 150 0.09 8.22 -9.46
CA THR A 150 0.32 9.06 -10.64
C THR A 150 -1.03 9.25 -11.34
N TRP A 151 -1.55 10.45 -11.33
CA TRP A 151 -2.87 10.78 -11.90
C TRP A 151 -2.71 11.56 -13.18
N VAL A 152 -3.08 10.97 -14.31
CA VAL A 152 -2.77 11.44 -15.67
C VAL A 152 -4.05 11.83 -16.39
N ASP A 153 -4.04 12.99 -17.07
CA ASP A 153 -5.10 13.41 -18.01
C ASP A 153 -4.48 14.26 -19.13
N SER A 154 -5.08 14.24 -20.30
CA SER A 154 -4.65 15.06 -21.43
C SER A 154 -5.07 16.53 -21.29
N ARG A 155 -6.13 16.80 -20.55
CA ARG A 155 -6.72 18.14 -20.38
C ARG A 155 -6.03 18.92 -19.27
N THR A 156 -5.91 20.23 -19.45
CA THR A 156 -5.27 21.14 -18.49
C THR A 156 -6.19 21.52 -17.32
N ASP A 157 -7.47 21.77 -17.60
CA ASP A 157 -8.40 22.43 -16.66
C ASP A 157 -9.35 21.45 -15.95
N ILE A 158 -8.95 20.17 -15.85
CA ILE A 158 -9.81 19.12 -15.29
C ILE A 158 -9.57 18.86 -13.80
N TRP A 159 -8.48 19.38 -13.26
CA TRP A 159 -8.02 19.02 -11.93
C TRP A 159 -8.90 19.62 -10.82
N PRO A 160 -9.53 18.80 -9.96
CA PRO A 160 -10.27 19.32 -8.82
C PRO A 160 -9.32 19.89 -7.78
N GLU A 161 -9.82 20.81 -6.94
CA GLU A 161 -9.12 21.15 -5.70
C GLU A 161 -9.07 19.90 -4.80
N VAL A 162 -7.87 19.51 -4.39
CA VAL A 162 -7.69 18.44 -3.39
C VAL A 162 -7.80 19.07 -2.02
N PRO A 163 -8.79 18.72 -1.19
CA PRO A 163 -8.89 19.25 0.15
C PRO A 163 -7.60 19.01 0.94
N GLY A 164 -7.12 20.03 1.63
CA GLY A 164 -5.82 20.09 2.30
C GLY A 164 -5.71 19.26 3.58
N ALA A 165 -5.99 17.97 3.53
CA ALA A 165 -5.58 17.05 4.59
C ALA A 165 -4.27 16.40 4.19
N GLN A 166 -3.33 16.29 5.12
CA GLN A 166 -2.01 15.68 4.86
C GLN A 166 -2.17 14.28 4.26
N PRO A 167 -1.70 14.03 3.03
CA PRO A 167 -1.95 12.79 2.33
C PRO A 167 -1.09 11.67 2.91
N GLN A 168 -1.70 10.51 3.14
CA GLN A 168 -0.95 9.28 3.42
C GLN A 168 -0.31 8.72 2.15
N GLY A 169 -0.95 8.94 0.98
CA GLY A 169 -0.41 8.66 -0.33
C GLY A 169 -0.05 9.95 -1.06
N ALA A 170 1.09 9.98 -1.73
CA ALA A 170 1.43 11.06 -2.62
C ALA A 170 0.59 10.92 -3.90
N VAL A 171 -0.12 11.98 -4.27
CA VAL A 171 -0.78 12.09 -5.58
C VAL A 171 0.02 13.07 -6.42
N VAL A 172 0.59 12.57 -7.49
CA VAL A 172 1.30 13.39 -8.50
C VAL A 172 0.38 13.55 -9.70
N ARG A 173 0.02 14.77 -10.05
CA ARG A 173 -0.75 15.09 -11.24
C ARG A 173 0.18 15.24 -12.42
N VAL A 174 -0.15 14.60 -13.51
CA VAL A 174 0.61 14.64 -14.77
C VAL A 174 -0.34 15.01 -15.90
N GLN A 175 -0.11 16.15 -16.51
CA GLN A 175 -0.78 16.48 -17.76
C GLN A 175 0.12 16.01 -18.90
N ALA A 176 -0.39 15.19 -19.79
CA ALA A 176 0.35 14.65 -20.92
C ALA A 176 -0.53 14.65 -22.19
N ASP A 177 0.01 15.18 -23.26
CA ASP A 177 -0.59 15.16 -24.58
C ASP A 177 0.53 14.92 -25.61
N PRO A 178 0.58 13.74 -26.23
CA PRO A 178 -0.39 12.62 -26.11
C PRO A 178 -0.30 11.88 -24.78
N VAL A 179 -1.47 11.49 -24.25
CA VAL A 179 -1.61 10.96 -22.87
C VAL A 179 -0.90 9.63 -22.63
N GLN A 180 -0.76 8.78 -23.65
CA GLN A 180 -0.08 7.49 -23.59
C GLN A 180 1.43 7.62 -23.35
N ASP A 181 2.05 8.75 -23.62
CA ASP A 181 3.48 8.96 -23.39
C ASP A 181 3.85 8.86 -21.91
N ALA A 182 2.90 9.23 -21.02
CA ALA A 182 3.09 9.08 -19.58
C ALA A 182 3.29 7.63 -19.14
N VAL A 183 2.92 6.63 -19.95
CA VAL A 183 3.13 5.21 -19.62
C VAL A 183 4.61 4.86 -19.48
N ALA A 184 5.48 5.50 -20.27
CA ALA A 184 6.92 5.24 -20.24
C ALA A 184 7.56 5.62 -18.88
N ASP A 185 7.06 6.68 -18.25
CA ASP A 185 7.61 7.26 -17.02
C ASP A 185 6.98 6.69 -15.74
N LEU A 186 6.02 5.77 -15.84
CA LEU A 186 5.42 5.13 -14.67
C LEU A 186 6.46 4.33 -13.88
N PRO A 187 6.44 4.39 -12.54
CA PRO A 187 7.28 3.52 -11.71
C PRO A 187 7.05 2.04 -12.01
N ALA A 188 8.11 1.24 -11.96
CA ALA A 188 7.99 -0.22 -12.04
C ALA A 188 7.06 -0.76 -10.93
N GLY A 189 6.25 -1.77 -11.23
CA GLY A 189 5.24 -2.30 -10.32
C GLY A 189 3.94 -1.49 -10.29
N SER A 190 3.76 -0.50 -11.18
CA SER A 190 2.54 0.30 -11.26
C SER A 190 1.31 -0.53 -11.60
N ARG A 191 0.25 -0.35 -10.84
CA ARG A 191 -1.09 -0.84 -11.14
C ARG A 191 -1.82 0.24 -11.92
N VAL A 192 -2.14 -0.06 -13.17
CA VAL A 192 -2.70 0.93 -14.10
C VAL A 192 -4.22 0.79 -14.17
N VAL A 193 -4.94 1.91 -14.06
CA VAL A 193 -6.39 1.99 -14.25
C VAL A 193 -6.68 3.06 -15.30
N ILE A 194 -7.35 2.66 -16.38
CA ILE A 194 -7.64 3.50 -17.55
C ILE A 194 -9.12 3.86 -17.54
N LEU A 195 -9.43 5.15 -17.35
CA LEU A 195 -10.77 5.69 -17.12
C LEU A 195 -10.98 6.99 -17.90
N THR A 196 -10.39 7.13 -19.10
CA THR A 196 -10.46 8.41 -19.81
C THR A 196 -11.86 8.66 -20.37
N HIS A 197 -12.10 9.86 -20.83
CA HIS A 197 -13.35 10.25 -21.51
C HIS A 197 -13.37 9.83 -22.99
N SER A 198 -12.22 9.41 -23.53
CA SER A 198 -12.01 9.14 -24.95
C SER A 198 -11.68 7.66 -25.19
N HIS A 199 -12.44 7.01 -26.05
CA HIS A 199 -12.15 5.64 -26.49
C HIS A 199 -10.80 5.56 -27.25
N ALA A 200 -10.37 6.64 -27.91
CA ALA A 200 -9.09 6.68 -28.61
C ALA A 200 -7.94 6.72 -27.59
N GLU A 201 -8.03 7.60 -26.60
CA GLU A 201 -7.03 7.65 -25.52
C GLU A 201 -6.96 6.33 -24.74
N ASP A 202 -8.12 5.75 -24.36
CA ASP A 202 -8.16 4.45 -23.71
C ASP A 202 -7.42 3.37 -24.51
N TRP A 203 -7.60 3.39 -25.82
CA TRP A 203 -6.93 2.48 -26.75
C TRP A 203 -5.40 2.70 -26.77
N ASP A 204 -4.97 3.94 -26.92
CA ASP A 204 -3.55 4.28 -27.05
C ASP A 204 -2.79 4.01 -25.74
N ILE A 205 -3.38 4.35 -24.59
CA ILE A 205 -2.83 4.03 -23.27
C ILE A 205 -2.73 2.51 -23.08
N LEU A 206 -3.80 1.76 -23.39
CA LEU A 206 -3.80 0.32 -23.25
C LEU A 206 -2.73 -0.34 -24.13
N ALA A 207 -2.60 0.09 -25.39
CA ALA A 207 -1.57 -0.39 -26.29
C ALA A 207 -0.16 -0.10 -25.77
N ALA A 208 0.09 1.11 -25.24
CA ALA A 208 1.36 1.48 -24.64
C ALA A 208 1.68 0.61 -23.40
N CYS A 209 0.70 0.37 -22.53
CA CYS A 209 0.85 -0.50 -21.37
C CYS A 209 1.21 -1.94 -21.77
N LEU A 210 0.54 -2.51 -22.76
CA LEU A 210 0.81 -3.87 -23.25
C LEU A 210 2.18 -3.98 -23.94
N LEU A 211 2.61 -2.95 -24.67
CA LEU A 211 3.96 -2.88 -25.23
C LEU A 211 5.02 -2.84 -24.14
N ARG A 212 4.84 -2.02 -23.11
CA ARG A 212 5.72 -1.98 -21.94
C ARG A 212 5.73 -3.31 -21.22
N GLN A 213 4.56 -3.92 -21.00
CA GLN A 213 4.44 -5.23 -20.34
C GLN A 213 5.23 -6.31 -21.10
N ARG A 214 5.19 -6.30 -22.43
CA ARG A 214 5.96 -7.24 -23.27
C ARG A 214 7.47 -7.09 -23.10
N VAL A 215 7.97 -5.87 -22.88
CA VAL A 215 9.40 -5.57 -22.77
C VAL A 215 9.91 -5.70 -21.33
N ALA A 216 9.19 -5.14 -20.37
CA ALA A 216 9.64 -5.00 -18.99
C ALA A 216 8.94 -5.97 -18.02
N GLY A 217 7.72 -6.43 -18.31
CA GLY A 217 6.96 -7.32 -17.44
C GLY A 217 6.62 -6.71 -16.08
N ASP A 218 6.57 -5.39 -15.98
CA ASP A 218 6.59 -4.67 -14.71
C ASP A 218 5.27 -3.96 -14.34
N LEU A 219 4.19 -4.23 -15.08
CA LEU A 219 2.84 -3.73 -14.79
C LEU A 219 1.95 -4.88 -14.28
N PRO A 220 1.88 -5.12 -12.97
CA PRO A 220 1.19 -6.29 -12.41
C PRO A 220 -0.34 -6.25 -12.54
N PHE A 221 -0.90 -5.11 -12.91
CA PHE A 221 -2.34 -4.94 -13.12
C PHE A 221 -2.59 -3.86 -14.18
N ILE A 222 -3.44 -4.17 -15.14
CA ILE A 222 -3.96 -3.21 -16.12
C ILE A 222 -5.48 -3.37 -16.15
N GLY A 223 -6.19 -2.32 -15.71
CA GLY A 223 -7.66 -2.25 -15.69
C GLY A 223 -8.17 -1.20 -16.67
N LEU A 224 -9.22 -1.53 -17.41
CA LEU A 224 -9.85 -0.63 -18.39
C LEU A 224 -11.34 -0.48 -18.08
N ILE A 225 -11.82 0.76 -17.98
CA ILE A 225 -13.26 1.03 -17.92
C ILE A 225 -13.93 0.73 -19.26
N GLY A 226 -15.07 0.11 -19.22
CA GLY A 226 -15.83 -0.15 -20.46
C GLY A 226 -16.89 -1.20 -20.30
N SER A 227 -17.53 -1.54 -21.41
CA SER A 227 -18.47 -2.65 -21.52
C SER A 227 -17.81 -3.90 -22.10
N ALA A 228 -18.45 -5.05 -21.96
CA ALA A 228 -18.02 -6.28 -22.63
C ALA A 228 -17.89 -6.12 -24.16
N SER A 229 -18.75 -5.33 -24.78
CA SER A 229 -18.69 -5.04 -26.23
C SER A 229 -17.50 -4.15 -26.61
N LYS A 230 -17.17 -3.13 -25.78
CA LYS A 230 -15.94 -2.34 -25.97
C LYS A 230 -14.71 -3.23 -25.86
N TRP A 231 -14.68 -4.08 -24.84
CA TRP A 231 -13.56 -5.00 -24.63
C TRP A 231 -13.40 -5.99 -25.81
N ALA A 232 -14.48 -6.62 -26.27
CA ALA A 232 -14.44 -7.52 -27.40
C ALA A 232 -13.84 -6.86 -28.67
N SER A 233 -14.21 -5.59 -28.92
CA SER A 233 -13.65 -4.81 -30.03
C SER A 233 -12.17 -4.51 -29.84
N PHE A 234 -11.77 -4.07 -28.64
CA PHE A 234 -10.37 -3.75 -28.32
C PHE A 234 -9.51 -5.02 -28.38
N ARG A 235 -9.94 -6.10 -27.74
CA ARG A 235 -9.24 -7.38 -27.73
C ARG A 235 -8.94 -7.88 -29.14
N ARG A 236 -9.96 -7.90 -30.04
CA ARG A 236 -9.77 -8.30 -31.43
C ARG A 236 -8.70 -7.47 -32.12
N ARG A 237 -8.77 -6.14 -32.03
CA ARG A 237 -7.82 -5.22 -32.66
C ARG A 237 -6.40 -5.36 -32.10
N LEU A 238 -6.24 -5.64 -30.79
CA LEU A 238 -4.94 -5.89 -30.15
C LEU A 238 -4.29 -7.16 -30.72
N LEU A 239 -5.06 -8.25 -30.85
CA LEU A 239 -4.60 -9.50 -31.43
C LEU A 239 -4.26 -9.36 -32.92
N GLU A 240 -5.06 -8.62 -33.69
CA GLU A 240 -4.77 -8.29 -35.10
C GLU A 240 -3.46 -7.49 -35.26
N ARG A 241 -3.06 -6.72 -34.25
CA ARG A 241 -1.76 -6.02 -34.21
C ARG A 241 -0.60 -6.88 -33.71
N GLY A 242 -0.82 -8.16 -33.47
CA GLY A 242 0.22 -9.12 -33.07
C GLY A 242 0.66 -9.00 -31.61
N LEU A 243 -0.19 -8.44 -30.73
CA LEU A 243 0.06 -8.50 -29.31
C LEU A 243 -0.21 -9.91 -28.78
N ASP A 244 0.59 -10.32 -27.79
CA ASP A 244 0.51 -11.64 -27.19
C ASP A 244 -0.87 -11.88 -26.53
N PRO A 245 -1.57 -12.97 -26.90
CA PRO A 245 -2.89 -13.28 -26.36
C PRO A 245 -2.93 -13.38 -24.84
N GLN A 246 -1.89 -13.93 -24.20
CA GLN A 246 -1.83 -14.09 -22.77
C GLN A 246 -1.77 -12.72 -22.07
N SER A 247 -0.98 -11.80 -22.60
CA SER A 247 -0.90 -10.42 -22.07
C SER A 247 -2.19 -9.65 -22.29
N VAL A 248 -2.85 -9.83 -23.42
CA VAL A 248 -4.14 -9.20 -23.72
C VAL A 248 -5.23 -9.74 -22.79
N ASP A 249 -5.28 -11.06 -22.58
CA ASP A 249 -6.30 -11.69 -21.74
C ASP A 249 -6.08 -11.43 -20.23
N ALA A 250 -4.90 -10.97 -19.83
CA ALA A 250 -4.60 -10.52 -18.48
C ALA A 250 -5.17 -9.11 -18.15
N VAL A 251 -5.67 -8.37 -19.15
CA VAL A 251 -6.32 -7.06 -18.93
C VAL A 251 -7.68 -7.25 -18.28
N HIS A 252 -7.93 -6.52 -17.22
CA HIS A 252 -9.21 -6.53 -16.51
C HIS A 252 -10.17 -5.51 -17.16
N CYS A 253 -11.13 -5.99 -17.94
CA CYS A 253 -12.17 -5.16 -18.56
C CYS A 253 -13.51 -5.91 -18.60
N PRO A 254 -14.59 -5.32 -18.10
CA PRO A 254 -14.66 -4.00 -17.44
C PRO A 254 -14.00 -4.01 -16.05
N VAL A 255 -13.42 -2.87 -15.68
CA VAL A 255 -13.01 -2.60 -14.29
C VAL A 255 -14.11 -1.79 -13.61
N GLY A 256 -14.75 -2.36 -12.56
CA GLY A 256 -15.90 -1.77 -11.85
C GLY A 256 -17.22 -2.34 -12.26
#